data_47b6d18c5ae684c36201c8e9be3a1b5f
#
_entry.id   47b6d18c5ae684c36201c8e9be3a1b5f
#
_cell.length_a   1.000
_cell.length_b   1.000
_cell.length_c   1.000
_cell.angle_alpha   90.00
_cell.angle_beta   90.00
_cell.angle_gamma   90.00
#
_symmetry.space_group_name_H-M   'P 1'
#
loop_
_entity.id
_entity.type
_entity.pdbx_description
1 polymer ?
#
loop_
_entity_poly.entity_id
_entity_poly.type
_entity_poly.pdbx_seq_one_letter_code
_entity_poly.pdbx_strand_id
1 'polypeptide(L)'
;MNPSNICIVVSVLLSVVPAAAQSLSAASGDDVRRNISSQRDFIFQNNLWRETSNPSSLSFFGFEKTLGTAELSTDFLSGTYKRAMDPLRDYGLNFSAESYNPLDHIDLYGSFAFRQETLEGKTYSENHDPYNGNPYIAGSTLAGDYTRQLFAFKVVSASKLLWNRMRFGVACDYNVGDISRYNDPRSRVQLADYSITPGLTIELTSNDRLGLSGTYRYRKEKMLKPVTKSDNIDRYIYCVQKGVSEYSETGLLFFSRRYVGNYVGGELQYSHMTPELSLLAYGGATYRHDDVIGERKETPGDYGSMGYHGGISSFWGGGKLRHKASLEIAYDSGWAQECLQELTTEMNDQGMPDSYWRTVMKNIRFRNLSATVSAKWQMFGLRDGEYLWDFGIAFDSELHSSRYILPESHLKTAYLEPAIVGGCVLYHKGASEINISGRLGWHINVQNDLSVNPELDKEKLTTIRDNVTLPDYQSFTRNSLAFSLNVNYIFATLKNVRLYCSASTNQYYAITGPASLTSVSGLLSTQNQAQTYSKPSRVWSAFSIGILY
;
A
#
# COMPACT_ATOMS: atom_id res chain seq x y z
N MET A 1 -4.68 -6.26 27.93
CA MET A 1 -4.76 -4.89 28.52
C MET A 1 -6.07 -4.78 29.29
N ASN A 2 -6.07 -4.18 30.46
CA ASN A 2 -7.26 -4.01 31.28
C ASN A 2 -8.19 -2.96 30.61
N PRO A 3 -9.53 -3.15 30.60
CA PRO A 3 -10.47 -2.20 29.99
C PRO A 3 -10.34 -0.75 30.51
N SER A 4 -9.93 -0.58 31.76
CA SER A 4 -9.65 0.73 32.36
C SER A 4 -8.48 1.51 31.72
N ASN A 5 -7.52 0.81 31.12
CA ASN A 5 -6.40 1.48 30.44
C ASN A 5 -6.78 1.97 29.04
N ILE A 6 -7.79 1.37 28.42
CA ILE A 6 -8.33 1.80 27.13
C ILE A 6 -9.08 3.11 27.28
N CYS A 7 -9.88 3.25 28.34
CA CYS A 7 -10.61 4.50 28.62
C CYS A 7 -9.68 5.69 28.92
N ILE A 8 -8.54 5.47 29.56
CA ILE A 8 -7.56 6.53 29.86
C ILE A 8 -6.83 6.98 28.58
N VAL A 9 -6.48 6.04 27.71
CA VAL A 9 -5.84 6.36 26.40
C VAL A 9 -6.82 7.11 25.50
N VAL A 10 -8.08 6.73 25.47
CA VAL A 10 -9.12 7.42 24.69
C VAL A 10 -9.40 8.82 25.24
N SER A 11 -9.45 9.01 26.56
CA SER A 11 -9.69 10.33 27.16
C SER A 11 -8.51 11.28 27.03
N VAL A 12 -7.28 10.80 27.07
CA VAL A 12 -6.07 11.61 26.83
C VAL A 12 -5.93 11.98 25.36
N LEU A 13 -6.29 11.07 24.43
CA LEU A 13 -6.28 11.34 23.00
C LEU A 13 -7.35 12.34 22.57
N LEU A 14 -8.53 12.34 23.19
CA LEU A 14 -9.58 13.31 22.91
C LEU A 14 -9.26 14.74 23.37
N SER A 15 -8.29 14.93 24.25
CA SER A 15 -7.90 16.25 24.77
C SER A 15 -6.70 16.90 24.05
N VAL A 16 -6.03 16.21 23.14
CA VAL A 16 -4.75 16.66 22.56
C VAL A 16 -4.77 16.86 21.05
N VAL A 17 -5.90 16.56 20.36
CA VAL A 17 -5.86 16.51 18.89
C VAL A 17 -6.64 17.64 18.23
N PRO A 18 -5.98 18.45 17.42
CA PRO A 18 -6.39 18.63 16.06
C PRO A 18 -5.25 18.19 15.14
N ALA A 19 -5.44 17.14 14.42
CA ALA A 19 -4.82 16.83 13.14
C ALA A 19 -4.50 15.36 12.95
N ALA A 20 -5.08 14.71 11.95
CA ALA A 20 -4.36 13.70 11.22
C ALA A 20 -5.09 12.56 10.57
N ALA A 21 -5.10 12.17 9.42
CA ALA A 21 -4.79 10.89 8.81
C ALA A 21 -5.33 10.69 7.41
N GLN A 22 -4.46 10.42 6.51
CA GLN A 22 -4.81 9.61 5.34
C GLN A 22 -4.28 8.19 5.55
N SER A 23 -5.16 7.27 5.23
CA SER A 23 -5.07 5.82 5.37
C SER A 23 -3.67 5.21 5.23
N LEU A 24 -3.30 4.44 6.21
CA LEU A 24 -2.43 3.29 6.05
C LEU A 24 -3.18 2.22 5.23
N SER A 25 -3.38 2.43 3.96
CA SER A 25 -3.70 1.34 3.04
C SER A 25 -2.39 0.64 2.70
N ALA A 26 -2.02 -0.36 3.49
CA ALA A 26 -1.13 -1.37 3.00
C ALA A 26 -1.86 -2.06 1.84
N ALA A 27 -1.38 -1.82 0.64
CA ALA A 27 -1.53 -2.58 -0.58
C ALA A 27 -2.55 -3.74 -0.56
N SER A 28 -3.80 -3.43 -0.77
CA SER A 28 -4.75 -4.24 -1.50
C SER A 28 -5.65 -3.27 -2.22
N GLY A 29 -5.57 -3.28 -3.54
CA GLY A 29 -6.28 -2.36 -4.41
C GLY A 29 -7.73 -2.17 -4.00
N ASP A 30 -8.19 -1.00 -4.29
CA ASP A 30 -9.50 -0.40 -4.12
C ASP A 30 -9.64 0.42 -2.85
N ASP A 31 -9.20 1.67 -2.95
CA ASP A 31 -9.71 2.78 -2.16
C ASP A 31 -11.22 2.90 -2.38
N VAL A 32 -12.00 2.14 -1.61
CA VAL A 32 -13.38 2.54 -1.35
C VAL A 32 -13.26 3.82 -0.53
N ARG A 33 -13.19 4.95 -1.24
CA ARG A 33 -13.14 6.27 -0.64
C ARG A 33 -14.37 6.39 0.23
N ARG A 34 -14.17 6.47 1.53
CA ARG A 34 -15.24 6.67 2.49
C ARG A 34 -15.82 8.05 2.24
N ASN A 35 -16.96 8.12 1.62
CA ASN A 35 -17.70 9.36 1.44
C ASN A 35 -18.29 9.75 2.79
N ILE A 36 -17.55 10.56 3.54
CA ILE A 36 -18.00 11.05 4.85
C ILE A 36 -19.08 12.13 4.68
N SER A 37 -18.93 12.95 3.63
CA SER A 37 -19.94 13.90 3.17
C SER A 37 -19.82 13.96 1.66
N SER A 38 -20.90 13.68 0.96
CA SER A 38 -20.91 13.64 -0.51
C SER A 38 -20.46 14.96 -1.13
N GLN A 39 -20.87 16.09 -0.56
CA GLN A 39 -20.47 17.40 -1.03
C GLN A 39 -18.99 17.71 -0.77
N ARG A 40 -18.47 17.34 0.39
CA ARG A 40 -17.04 17.51 0.72
C ARG A 40 -16.18 16.71 -0.24
N ASP A 41 -16.54 15.45 -0.47
CA ASP A 41 -15.81 14.59 -1.37
C ASP A 41 -15.88 15.07 -2.82
N PHE A 42 -17.04 15.58 -3.24
CA PHE A 42 -17.18 16.19 -4.56
C PHE A 42 -16.26 17.40 -4.72
N ILE A 43 -16.19 18.30 -3.71
CA ILE A 43 -15.25 19.44 -3.72
C ILE A 43 -13.79 18.95 -3.78
N PHE A 44 -13.46 17.92 -3.03
CA PHE A 44 -12.12 17.35 -3.07
C PHE A 44 -11.78 16.70 -4.42
N GLN A 45 -12.74 16.07 -5.07
CA GLN A 45 -12.54 15.49 -6.41
C GLN A 45 -12.35 16.54 -7.50
N ASN A 46 -12.88 17.76 -7.30
CA ASN A 46 -12.67 18.90 -8.19
C ASN A 46 -11.25 19.45 -8.14
N ASN A 47 -10.52 19.21 -7.05
CA ASN A 47 -9.15 19.69 -6.92
C ASN A 47 -8.18 18.62 -7.42
N LEU A 48 -7.86 18.67 -8.72
CA LEU A 48 -6.96 17.73 -9.37
C LEU A 48 -5.54 17.73 -8.79
N TRP A 49 -5.07 18.83 -8.19
CA TRP A 49 -3.75 18.93 -7.56
C TRP A 49 -3.56 17.98 -6.38
N ARG A 50 -4.64 17.43 -5.83
CA ARG A 50 -4.56 16.36 -4.81
C ARG A 50 -4.03 15.03 -5.35
N GLU A 51 -4.03 14.84 -6.66
CA GLU A 51 -3.52 13.63 -7.33
C GLU A 51 -1.99 13.66 -7.45
N THR A 52 -1.35 14.78 -7.14
CA THR A 52 0.10 14.98 -7.23
C THR A 52 0.81 14.80 -5.90
N SER A 53 2.10 14.52 -5.95
CA SER A 53 2.97 14.47 -4.77
C SER A 53 3.36 15.86 -4.23
N ASN A 54 3.03 16.94 -4.92
CA ASN A 54 3.50 18.29 -4.62
C ASN A 54 2.77 18.89 -3.40
N PRO A 55 3.45 19.13 -2.25
CA PRO A 55 2.81 19.66 -1.06
C PRO A 55 2.33 21.10 -1.17
N SER A 56 2.84 21.89 -2.12
CA SER A 56 2.33 23.25 -2.37
C SER A 56 0.89 23.25 -2.88
N SER A 57 0.38 22.08 -3.33
CA SER A 57 -1.01 21.86 -3.73
C SER A 57 -2.02 22.11 -2.61
N LEU A 58 -1.59 22.03 -1.35
CA LEU A 58 -2.45 22.27 -0.19
C LEU A 58 -3.08 23.68 -0.22
N SER A 59 -2.34 24.67 -0.75
CA SER A 59 -2.86 26.04 -0.86
C SER A 59 -3.94 26.24 -1.92
N PHE A 60 -4.23 25.21 -2.72
CA PHE A 60 -5.33 25.21 -3.69
C PHE A 60 -6.62 24.59 -3.15
N PHE A 61 -6.67 24.14 -1.90
CA PHE A 61 -7.88 23.55 -1.33
C PHE A 61 -9.02 24.54 -1.19
N GLY A 62 -8.71 25.83 -1.02
CA GLY A 62 -9.70 26.91 -1.09
C GLY A 62 -10.69 26.96 0.07
N PHE A 63 -10.47 26.23 1.14
CA PHE A 63 -11.31 26.31 2.34
C PHE A 63 -10.86 27.48 3.22
N GLU A 64 -11.82 28.30 3.62
CA GLU A 64 -11.58 29.46 4.50
C GLU A 64 -11.62 29.09 5.99
N LYS A 65 -12.12 27.90 6.30
CA LYS A 65 -12.29 27.41 7.68
C LYS A 65 -11.54 26.11 7.91
N THR A 66 -11.20 25.89 9.14
CA THR A 66 -10.67 24.62 9.60
C THR A 66 -11.67 23.51 9.31
N LEU A 67 -11.17 22.43 8.74
CA LEU A 67 -11.91 21.19 8.49
C LEU A 67 -11.16 20.03 9.14
N GLY A 68 -11.86 19.20 9.86
CA GLY A 68 -11.25 18.04 10.48
C GLY A 68 -12.17 16.85 10.56
N THR A 69 -11.56 15.67 10.71
CA THR A 69 -12.25 14.41 10.98
C THR A 69 -11.51 13.66 12.06
N ALA A 70 -12.26 12.93 12.89
CA ALA A 70 -11.71 11.89 13.70
C ALA A 70 -12.61 10.65 13.62
N GLU A 71 -12.03 9.49 13.42
CA GLU A 71 -12.74 8.24 13.16
C GLU A 71 -12.16 7.10 13.98
N LEU A 72 -13.03 6.28 14.54
CA LEU A 72 -12.71 4.98 15.09
C LEU A 72 -13.38 3.92 14.20
N SER A 73 -12.61 2.95 13.72
CA SER A 73 -13.14 1.88 12.88
C SER A 73 -12.61 0.51 13.29
N THR A 74 -13.41 -0.49 13.00
CA THR A 74 -13.01 -1.90 13.06
C THR A 74 -13.21 -2.54 11.71
N ASP A 75 -12.29 -3.41 11.32
CA ASP A 75 -12.38 -4.15 10.08
C ASP A 75 -12.08 -5.63 10.27
N PHE A 76 -12.59 -6.39 9.34
CA PHE A 76 -12.47 -7.84 9.30
C PHE A 76 -12.19 -8.27 7.87
N LEU A 77 -11.16 -9.10 7.68
CA LEU A 77 -10.80 -9.72 6.42
C LEU A 77 -10.75 -11.23 6.59
N SER A 78 -11.38 -11.97 5.70
CA SER A 78 -11.27 -13.43 5.67
C SER A 78 -11.46 -13.98 4.26
N GLY A 79 -10.97 -15.21 4.07
CA GLY A 79 -11.20 -15.94 2.84
C GLY A 79 -9.96 -16.62 2.27
N THR A 80 -10.21 -17.50 1.32
CA THR A 80 -9.20 -18.38 0.72
C THR A 80 -8.66 -17.84 -0.61
N TYR A 81 -9.25 -16.77 -1.16
CA TYR A 81 -8.72 -16.07 -2.32
C TYR A 81 -7.64 -15.08 -1.89
N LYS A 82 -6.43 -15.60 -1.70
CA LYS A 82 -5.29 -14.86 -1.14
C LYS A 82 -3.97 -15.32 -1.75
N ARG A 83 -2.95 -14.48 -1.66
CA ARG A 83 -1.57 -14.86 -1.96
C ARG A 83 -0.99 -15.69 -0.80
N ALA A 84 0.10 -16.40 -1.07
CA ALA A 84 0.69 -17.34 -0.11
C ALA A 84 1.02 -16.71 1.24
N MET A 85 1.65 -15.54 1.24
CA MET A 85 2.11 -14.86 2.45
C MET A 85 1.05 -13.96 3.12
N ASP A 86 -0.13 -13.80 2.50
CA ASP A 86 -1.24 -13.06 3.12
C ASP A 86 -1.83 -13.88 4.29
N PRO A 87 -2.38 -13.23 5.33
CA PRO A 87 -3.08 -13.92 6.39
C PRO A 87 -4.38 -14.54 5.87
N LEU A 88 -4.85 -15.59 6.55
CA LEU A 88 -6.16 -16.19 6.28
C LEU A 88 -7.28 -15.28 6.80
N ARG A 89 -7.05 -14.66 7.96
CA ARG A 89 -7.95 -13.70 8.58
C ARG A 89 -7.16 -12.53 9.15
N ASP A 90 -7.80 -11.37 9.18
CA ASP A 90 -7.28 -10.14 9.76
C ASP A 90 -8.41 -9.44 10.52
N TYR A 91 -8.14 -9.01 11.74
CA TYR A 91 -9.04 -8.22 12.57
C TYR A 91 -8.33 -6.92 12.92
N GLY A 92 -8.86 -5.80 12.46
CA GLY A 92 -8.29 -4.48 12.66
C GLY A 92 -9.12 -3.59 13.60
N LEU A 93 -8.43 -2.84 14.45
CA LEU A 93 -8.94 -1.67 15.15
C LEU A 93 -8.12 -0.47 14.71
N ASN A 94 -8.81 0.54 14.17
CA ASN A 94 -8.16 1.72 13.62
C ASN A 94 -8.70 2.97 14.28
N PHE A 95 -7.82 3.88 14.61
CA PHE A 95 -8.15 5.26 14.94
C PHE A 95 -7.45 6.17 13.95
N SER A 96 -8.19 7.13 13.42
CA SER A 96 -7.63 8.13 12.52
C SER A 96 -8.20 9.50 12.81
N ALA A 97 -7.37 10.53 12.65
CA ALA A 97 -7.79 11.90 12.77
C ALA A 97 -7.00 12.78 11.79
N GLU A 98 -7.65 13.72 11.12
CA GLU A 98 -7.02 14.67 10.22
C GLU A 98 -7.59 16.07 10.37
N SER A 99 -6.77 17.07 10.07
CA SER A 99 -7.22 18.45 10.06
C SER A 99 -6.49 19.28 9.01
N TYR A 100 -7.25 20.09 8.32
CA TYR A 100 -6.77 21.18 7.48
C TYR A 100 -7.04 22.49 8.19
N ASN A 101 -6.03 23.35 8.31
CA ASN A 101 -6.12 24.63 8.99
C ASN A 101 -5.55 25.75 8.11
N PRO A 102 -6.39 26.59 7.48
CA PRO A 102 -5.92 27.75 6.72
C PRO A 102 -5.56 28.88 7.68
N LEU A 103 -4.30 29.31 7.64
CA LEU A 103 -3.79 30.49 8.34
C LEU A 103 -3.57 31.64 7.33
N ASP A 104 -3.26 32.83 7.84
CA ASP A 104 -3.12 34.03 7.00
C ASP A 104 -2.03 33.89 5.93
N HIS A 105 -0.90 33.28 6.26
CA HIS A 105 0.27 33.18 5.39
C HIS A 105 0.58 31.76 4.92
N ILE A 106 0.06 30.75 5.61
CA ILE A 106 0.32 29.34 5.32
C ILE A 106 -0.95 28.52 5.50
N ASP A 107 -1.05 27.42 4.76
CA ASP A 107 -2.01 26.35 5.00
C ASP A 107 -1.29 25.19 5.68
N LEU A 108 -1.92 24.63 6.67
CA LEU A 108 -1.43 23.47 7.40
C LEU A 108 -2.40 22.31 7.26
N TYR A 109 -1.85 21.15 7.03
CA TYR A 109 -2.58 19.89 7.11
C TYR A 109 -1.79 18.94 7.99
N GLY A 110 -2.48 18.28 8.87
CA GLY A 110 -1.87 17.27 9.69
C GLY A 110 -2.70 16.02 9.75
N SER A 111 -2.01 14.86 9.85
CA SER A 111 -2.69 13.59 9.90
C SER A 111 -2.05 12.59 10.86
N PHE A 112 -2.87 11.84 11.64
CA PHE A 112 -2.49 10.76 12.53
C PHE A 112 -3.36 9.53 12.29
N ALA A 113 -2.74 8.34 12.20
CA ALA A 113 -3.44 7.07 12.24
C ALA A 113 -2.74 6.09 13.18
N PHE A 114 -3.54 5.33 13.89
CA PHE A 114 -3.13 4.16 14.65
C PHE A 114 -3.92 2.96 14.15
N ARG A 115 -3.24 1.86 13.88
CA ARG A 115 -3.85 0.59 13.51
C ARG A 115 -3.26 -0.54 14.34
N GLN A 116 -4.15 -1.33 14.95
CA GLN A 116 -3.80 -2.58 15.59
C GLN A 116 -4.53 -3.71 14.90
N GLU A 117 -3.79 -4.74 14.51
CA GLU A 117 -4.31 -5.89 13.77
C GLU A 117 -3.90 -7.19 14.42
N THR A 118 -4.78 -8.18 14.29
CA THR A 118 -4.49 -9.59 14.56
C THR A 118 -4.57 -10.33 13.24
N LEU A 119 -3.43 -10.88 12.79
CA LEU A 119 -3.26 -11.60 11.53
C LEU A 119 -3.16 -13.09 11.84
N GLU A 120 -4.15 -13.88 11.38
CA GLU A 120 -4.17 -15.32 11.63
C GLU A 120 -3.70 -16.11 10.40
N GLY A 121 -2.92 -17.15 10.63
CA GLY A 121 -2.51 -18.11 9.60
C GLY A 121 -1.53 -17.55 8.57
N LYS A 122 -0.66 -16.61 8.93
CA LYS A 122 0.40 -16.09 8.07
C LYS A 122 1.58 -17.05 8.02
N THR A 123 2.20 -17.20 6.83
CA THR A 123 3.34 -18.11 6.57
C THR A 123 4.38 -17.44 5.68
N TYR A 124 5.57 -18.01 5.62
CA TYR A 124 6.67 -17.68 4.69
C TYR A 124 7.20 -16.25 4.70
N SER A 125 6.66 -15.37 5.52
CA SER A 125 7.15 -14.01 5.68
C SER A 125 6.86 -13.46 7.07
N GLU A 126 7.89 -12.86 7.67
CA GLU A 126 7.78 -12.06 8.88
C GLU A 126 7.72 -10.55 8.55
N ASN A 127 8.00 -10.15 7.30
CA ASN A 127 8.06 -8.76 6.87
C ASN A 127 6.69 -8.05 7.01
N HIS A 128 6.74 -6.75 7.28
CA HIS A 128 5.54 -5.90 7.27
C HIS A 128 4.83 -5.89 5.92
N ASP A 129 5.62 -5.81 4.85
CA ASP A 129 5.14 -5.86 3.47
C ASP A 129 5.98 -6.86 2.66
N PRO A 130 5.50 -8.10 2.51
CA PRO A 130 6.22 -9.15 1.81
C PRO A 130 6.20 -9.01 0.29
N TYR A 131 5.34 -8.15 -0.27
CA TYR A 131 5.15 -8.01 -1.71
C TYR A 131 5.66 -6.68 -2.27
N ASN A 132 6.63 -6.06 -1.59
CA ASN A 132 7.19 -4.77 -1.98
C ASN A 132 8.20 -4.81 -3.14
N GLY A 133 8.32 -5.95 -3.84
CA GLY A 133 9.22 -6.16 -4.97
C GLY A 133 10.62 -6.68 -4.59
N ASN A 134 11.11 -6.45 -3.37
CA ASN A 134 12.38 -7.01 -2.90
C ASN A 134 12.23 -8.53 -2.67
N PRO A 135 13.00 -9.39 -3.35
CA PRO A 135 12.83 -10.84 -3.27
C PRO A 135 13.40 -11.47 -1.98
N TYR A 136 14.23 -10.73 -1.23
CA TYR A 136 14.88 -11.23 -0.03
C TYR A 136 13.93 -11.23 1.18
N ILE A 137 12.90 -12.06 1.12
CA ILE A 137 11.89 -12.20 2.17
C ILE A 137 12.28 -13.38 3.05
N ALA A 138 12.04 -13.26 4.35
CA ALA A 138 12.31 -14.34 5.28
C ALA A 138 11.12 -14.59 6.20
N GLY A 139 10.87 -15.88 6.49
CA GLY A 139 9.82 -16.26 7.40
C GLY A 139 9.76 -17.77 7.68
N SER A 140 9.01 -18.11 8.71
CA SER A 140 8.74 -19.49 9.08
C SER A 140 7.80 -20.17 8.09
N THR A 141 8.06 -21.44 7.81
CA THR A 141 7.15 -22.31 7.03
C THR A 141 5.88 -22.65 7.79
N LEU A 142 5.92 -22.54 9.12
CA LEU A 142 4.77 -22.84 9.98
C LEU A 142 3.80 -21.66 10.01
N ALA A 143 2.51 -21.96 9.89
CA ALA A 143 1.47 -20.95 10.07
C ALA A 143 1.51 -20.36 11.48
N GLY A 144 1.36 -19.05 11.58
CA GLY A 144 1.39 -18.35 12.85
C GLY A 144 0.40 -17.21 12.92
N ASP A 145 0.10 -16.81 14.15
CA ASP A 145 -0.75 -15.68 14.44
C ASP A 145 0.12 -14.52 14.91
N TYR A 146 -0.18 -13.33 14.40
CA TYR A 146 0.62 -12.13 14.61
C TYR A 146 -0.24 -11.00 15.13
N THR A 147 0.36 -10.15 15.96
CA THR A 147 -0.17 -8.82 16.26
C THR A 147 0.68 -7.79 15.56
N ARG A 148 0.05 -6.90 14.78
CA ARG A 148 0.70 -5.77 14.11
C ARG A 148 0.16 -4.48 14.66
N GLN A 149 1.06 -3.53 14.98
CA GLN A 149 0.74 -2.17 15.37
C GLN A 149 1.44 -1.21 14.44
N LEU A 150 0.71 -0.25 13.91
CA LEU A 150 1.22 0.76 13.00
C LEU A 150 0.75 2.15 13.46
N PHE A 151 1.67 3.10 13.45
CA PHE A 151 1.41 4.51 13.69
C PHE A 151 1.87 5.28 12.45
N ALA A 152 1.04 6.15 11.95
CA ALA A 152 1.36 7.03 10.83
C ALA A 152 1.08 8.48 11.19
N PHE A 153 2.03 9.34 10.86
CA PHE A 153 1.96 10.77 11.03
C PHE A 153 2.27 11.43 9.69
N LYS A 154 1.49 12.45 9.34
CA LYS A 154 1.77 13.28 8.19
C LYS A 154 1.55 14.74 8.54
N VAL A 155 2.46 15.58 8.14
CA VAL A 155 2.33 17.04 8.25
C VAL A 155 2.65 17.63 6.89
N VAL A 156 1.79 18.51 6.42
CA VAL A 156 1.99 19.28 5.19
C VAL A 156 1.83 20.75 5.51
N SER A 157 2.76 21.56 5.05
CA SER A 157 2.67 23.01 5.10
C SER A 157 2.84 23.58 3.71
N ALA A 158 1.99 24.53 3.33
CA ALA A 158 2.12 25.25 2.07
C ALA A 158 1.97 26.75 2.29
N SER A 159 2.81 27.55 1.64
CA SER A 159 2.68 29.01 1.67
C SER A 159 1.46 29.46 0.86
N LYS A 160 0.87 30.59 1.23
CA LYS A 160 0.01 31.35 0.32
C LYS A 160 0.85 31.85 -0.85
N LEU A 161 0.20 32.52 -1.79
CA LEU A 161 0.87 33.06 -2.97
C LEU A 161 1.93 34.10 -2.59
N LEU A 162 3.18 33.79 -2.86
CA LEU A 162 4.34 34.67 -2.65
C LEU A 162 4.71 35.36 -3.97
N TRP A 163 5.12 36.62 -3.88
CA TRP A 163 5.53 37.44 -5.04
C TRP A 163 4.53 37.38 -6.21
N ASN A 164 3.24 37.16 -5.92
CA ASN A 164 2.16 37.02 -6.89
C ASN A 164 2.37 35.91 -7.94
N ARG A 165 3.26 34.94 -7.68
CA ARG A 165 3.59 33.90 -8.66
C ARG A 165 3.97 32.53 -8.09
N MET A 166 4.36 32.43 -6.84
CA MET A 166 4.98 31.19 -6.33
C MET A 166 4.30 30.70 -5.06
N ARG A 167 4.23 29.38 -4.89
CA ARG A 167 3.87 28.71 -3.65
C ARG A 167 4.89 27.63 -3.32
N PHE A 168 5.33 27.60 -2.09
CA PHE A 168 6.23 26.57 -1.57
C PHE A 168 5.46 25.68 -0.62
N GLY A 169 5.81 24.41 -0.61
CA GLY A 169 5.26 23.46 0.33
C GLY A 169 6.30 22.46 0.79
N VAL A 170 6.07 21.88 1.95
CA VAL A 170 6.85 20.75 2.49
C VAL A 170 5.87 19.76 3.10
N ALA A 171 6.03 18.48 2.77
CA ALA A 171 5.37 17.38 3.44
C ALA A 171 6.41 16.52 4.16
N CYS A 172 6.04 16.05 5.36
CA CYS A 172 6.79 15.09 6.13
C CYS A 172 5.85 13.95 6.51
N ASP A 173 6.23 12.71 6.17
CA ASP A 173 5.54 11.50 6.59
C ASP A 173 6.46 10.71 7.53
N TYR A 174 5.88 10.13 8.59
CA TYR A 174 6.59 9.29 9.53
C TYR A 174 5.71 8.11 9.95
N ASN A 175 6.13 6.90 9.58
CA ASN A 175 5.43 5.67 9.89
C ASN A 175 6.33 4.78 10.75
N VAL A 176 5.80 4.28 11.84
CA VAL A 176 6.47 3.30 12.69
C VAL A 176 5.55 2.13 12.96
N GLY A 177 6.13 0.95 13.04
CA GLY A 177 5.36 -0.25 13.26
C GLY A 177 6.12 -1.35 13.97
N ASP A 178 5.34 -2.27 14.48
CA ASP A 178 5.83 -3.50 15.09
C ASP A 178 4.90 -4.64 14.68
N ILE A 179 5.47 -5.74 14.23
CA ILE A 179 4.74 -7.00 14.01
C ILE A 179 5.41 -8.08 14.83
N SER A 180 4.64 -8.79 15.65
CA SER A 180 5.14 -9.83 16.53
C SER A 180 4.28 -11.09 16.43
N ARG A 181 4.96 -12.22 16.31
CA ARG A 181 4.35 -13.54 16.25
C ARG A 181 4.10 -14.08 17.65
N TYR A 182 2.90 -14.63 17.85
CA TYR A 182 2.48 -15.15 19.15
C TYR A 182 3.00 -16.57 19.41
N ASN A 183 2.95 -17.42 18.39
CA ASN A 183 3.36 -18.83 18.47
C ASN A 183 4.83 -18.99 18.10
N ASP A 184 5.51 -20.06 18.59
CA ASP A 184 6.88 -20.36 18.22
C ASP A 184 7.01 -20.67 16.71
N PRO A 185 8.07 -20.18 16.07
CA PRO A 185 9.12 -19.30 16.58
C PRO A 185 8.61 -17.85 16.73
N ARG A 186 8.86 -17.22 17.87
CA ARG A 186 8.37 -15.87 18.19
C ARG A 186 9.27 -14.82 17.59
N SER A 187 8.96 -14.43 16.38
CA SER A 187 9.62 -13.32 15.70
C SER A 187 9.03 -11.98 16.10
N ARG A 188 9.82 -10.95 15.97
CA ARG A 188 9.39 -9.56 16.07
C ARG A 188 10.10 -8.71 15.04
N VAL A 189 9.35 -7.91 14.30
CA VAL A 189 9.88 -7.04 13.26
C VAL A 189 9.45 -5.60 13.52
N GLN A 190 10.42 -4.71 13.52
CA GLN A 190 10.23 -3.28 13.75
C GLN A 190 10.37 -2.54 12.44
N LEU A 191 9.48 -1.59 12.19
CA LEU A 191 9.46 -0.71 11.03
C LEU A 191 9.69 0.74 11.44
N ALA A 192 10.55 1.44 10.72
CA ALA A 192 10.64 2.89 10.71
C ALA A 192 10.74 3.36 9.26
N ASP A 193 9.85 4.25 8.86
CA ASP A 193 9.71 4.71 7.48
C ASP A 193 9.37 6.21 7.53
N TYR A 194 10.22 7.04 6.98
CA TYR A 194 9.98 8.48 6.94
C TYR A 194 10.34 9.08 5.58
N SER A 195 9.58 10.09 5.19
CA SER A 195 9.85 10.84 3.97
C SER A 195 9.74 12.35 4.18
N ILE A 196 10.47 13.07 3.36
CA ILE A 196 10.36 14.52 3.22
C ILE A 196 10.19 14.85 1.75
N THR A 197 9.20 15.70 1.46
CA THR A 197 8.86 16.12 0.10
C THR A 197 8.75 17.64 0.06
N PRO A 198 9.77 18.39 -0.35
CA PRO A 198 9.63 19.78 -0.76
C PRO A 198 8.90 19.89 -2.10
N GLY A 199 8.16 20.99 -2.27
CA GLY A 199 7.44 21.28 -3.50
C GLY A 199 7.33 22.77 -3.78
N LEU A 200 7.26 23.08 -5.06
CA LEU A 200 7.13 24.43 -5.59
C LEU A 200 6.03 24.42 -6.65
N THR A 201 5.21 25.46 -6.67
CA THR A 201 4.29 25.74 -7.78
C THR A 201 4.48 27.18 -8.24
N ILE A 202 4.53 27.38 -9.55
CA ILE A 202 4.67 28.69 -10.21
C ILE A 202 3.41 28.94 -11.05
N GLU A 203 2.77 30.08 -10.85
CA GLU A 203 1.69 30.56 -11.71
C GLU A 203 2.30 31.25 -12.94
N LEU A 204 2.18 30.61 -14.11
CA LEU A 204 2.66 31.13 -15.39
C LEU A 204 1.72 32.19 -15.92
N THR A 205 0.41 31.92 -15.84
CA THR A 205 -0.68 32.82 -16.17
C THR A 205 -1.77 32.71 -15.10
N SER A 206 -2.87 33.42 -15.25
CA SER A 206 -4.05 33.26 -14.38
C SER A 206 -4.62 31.82 -14.39
N ASN A 207 -4.41 31.08 -15.47
CA ASN A 207 -5.01 29.78 -15.71
C ASN A 207 -3.98 28.64 -15.70
N ASP A 208 -2.68 28.95 -15.91
CA ASP A 208 -1.64 27.95 -16.09
C ASP A 208 -0.68 27.93 -14.91
N ARG A 209 -0.41 26.73 -14.41
CA ARG A 209 0.51 26.49 -13.30
C ARG A 209 1.48 25.37 -13.63
N LEU A 210 2.72 25.55 -13.22
CA LEU A 210 3.77 24.55 -13.28
C LEU A 210 4.22 24.21 -11.88
N GLY A 211 4.30 22.90 -11.58
CA GLY A 211 4.73 22.39 -10.29
C GLY A 211 5.98 21.52 -10.42
N LEU A 212 6.75 21.48 -9.36
CA LEU A 212 7.90 20.60 -9.18
C LEU A 212 7.93 20.13 -7.74
N SER A 213 8.10 18.83 -7.52
CA SER A 213 8.36 18.27 -6.20
C SER A 213 9.50 17.27 -6.22
N GLY A 214 10.18 17.12 -5.09
CA GLY A 214 11.23 16.13 -4.92
C GLY A 214 10.98 15.37 -3.61
N THR A 215 11.22 14.07 -3.57
CA THR A 215 11.00 13.23 -2.40
C THR A 215 12.26 12.49 -2.03
N TYR A 216 12.60 12.52 -0.77
CA TYR A 216 13.53 11.58 -0.13
C TYR A 216 12.78 10.76 0.90
N ARG A 217 12.92 9.40 0.84
CA ARG A 217 12.34 8.48 1.81
C ARG A 217 13.40 7.51 2.29
N TYR A 218 13.41 7.27 3.60
CA TYR A 218 14.22 6.26 4.25
C TYR A 218 13.31 5.26 4.94
N ARG A 219 13.52 3.96 4.64
CA ARG A 219 12.79 2.86 5.25
C ARG A 219 13.76 1.88 5.92
N LYS A 220 13.49 1.54 7.16
CA LYS A 220 14.24 0.51 7.87
C LYS A 220 13.28 -0.49 8.48
N GLU A 221 13.48 -1.74 8.13
CA GLU A 221 12.78 -2.86 8.72
C GLU A 221 13.79 -3.78 9.40
N LYS A 222 13.59 -4.06 10.69
CA LYS A 222 14.52 -4.85 11.50
C LYS A 222 13.79 -6.05 12.10
N MET A 223 14.09 -7.22 11.57
CA MET A 223 13.69 -8.50 12.14
C MET A 223 14.67 -8.85 13.27
N LEU A 224 14.15 -8.93 14.49
CA LEU A 224 14.89 -9.33 15.66
C LEU A 224 15.06 -10.86 15.65
N LYS A 225 16.09 -11.34 16.35
CA LYS A 225 16.31 -12.78 16.55
C LYS A 225 15.07 -13.42 17.17
N PRO A 226 14.51 -14.47 16.53
CA PRO A 226 13.35 -15.15 17.06
C PRO A 226 13.66 -15.86 18.39
N VAL A 227 12.64 -15.96 19.23
CA VAL A 227 12.71 -16.64 20.52
C VAL A 227 11.75 -17.83 20.51
N THR A 228 12.12 -18.93 21.12
CA THR A 228 11.25 -20.11 21.29
C THR A 228 11.06 -20.40 22.76
N LYS A 229 9.89 -20.90 23.13
CA LYS A 229 9.63 -21.51 24.44
C LYS A 229 10.07 -22.97 24.49
N SER A 230 10.14 -23.61 23.33
CA SER A 230 10.59 -25.00 23.21
C SER A 230 12.10 -25.08 23.31
N ASP A 231 12.60 -26.03 24.09
CA ASP A 231 14.03 -26.32 24.19
C ASP A 231 14.61 -26.90 22.89
N ASN A 232 13.76 -27.42 22.01
CA ASN A 232 14.15 -27.97 20.72
C ASN A 232 14.11 -26.90 19.62
N ILE A 233 15.06 -25.99 19.65
CA ILE A 233 15.18 -24.86 18.71
C ILE A 233 15.43 -25.31 17.27
N ASP A 234 16.06 -26.48 17.07
CA ASP A 234 16.43 -27.01 15.76
C ASP A 234 15.22 -27.46 14.92
N ARG A 235 14.04 -27.57 15.54
CA ARG A 235 12.77 -27.85 14.83
C ARG A 235 12.29 -26.70 13.96
N TYR A 236 12.78 -25.49 14.19
CA TYR A 236 12.28 -24.30 13.53
C TYR A 236 13.26 -23.83 12.46
N ILE A 237 12.78 -23.82 11.23
CA ILE A 237 13.52 -23.41 10.05
C ILE A 237 12.87 -22.18 9.46
N TYR A 238 13.70 -21.21 9.07
CA TYR A 238 13.29 -20.10 8.24
C TYR A 238 13.64 -20.36 6.79
N CYS A 239 12.65 -20.12 5.91
CA CYS A 239 12.90 -19.98 4.49
C CYS A 239 13.30 -18.55 4.19
N VAL A 240 14.44 -18.37 3.56
CA VAL A 240 14.95 -17.10 3.06
C VAL A 240 14.83 -17.10 1.55
N GLN A 241 13.83 -16.40 1.04
CA GLN A 241 13.56 -16.32 -0.38
C GLN A 241 14.60 -15.44 -1.07
N LYS A 242 14.87 -15.74 -2.34
CA LYS A 242 15.82 -15.03 -3.20
C LYS A 242 15.20 -14.61 -4.53
N GLY A 243 14.00 -15.09 -4.82
CA GLY A 243 13.25 -14.84 -6.06
C GLY A 243 12.32 -16.01 -6.40
N VAL A 244 11.90 -16.09 -7.64
CA VAL A 244 10.91 -17.07 -8.11
C VAL A 244 11.41 -18.50 -7.83
N SER A 245 10.74 -19.18 -6.90
CA SER A 245 11.03 -20.56 -6.47
C SER A 245 12.43 -20.78 -5.89
N GLU A 246 13.25 -19.77 -5.75
CA GLU A 246 14.61 -19.89 -5.23
C GLU A 246 14.67 -19.42 -3.77
N TYR A 247 15.32 -20.21 -2.90
CA TYR A 247 15.44 -19.93 -1.48
C TYR A 247 16.61 -20.66 -0.83
N SER A 248 16.92 -20.27 0.40
CA SER A 248 17.81 -21.02 1.30
C SER A 248 17.11 -21.22 2.64
N GLU A 249 17.51 -22.27 3.35
CA GLU A 249 17.04 -22.56 4.70
C GLU A 249 18.09 -22.16 5.74
N THR A 250 17.62 -21.69 6.88
CA THR A 250 18.48 -21.33 8.01
C THR A 250 17.81 -21.65 9.33
N GLY A 251 18.59 -22.05 10.32
CA GLY A 251 18.13 -22.25 11.69
C GLY A 251 17.97 -20.92 12.44
N LEU A 252 17.19 -20.94 13.51
CA LEU A 252 16.87 -19.75 14.30
C LEU A 252 18.04 -19.16 15.08
N LEU A 253 19.01 -19.97 15.50
CA LEU A 253 20.08 -19.57 16.42
C LEU A 253 20.86 -18.33 15.96
N PHE A 254 20.98 -18.16 14.64
CA PHE A 254 21.81 -17.09 14.05
C PHE A 254 21.02 -16.24 13.05
N PHE A 255 19.68 -16.22 13.17
CA PHE A 255 18.87 -15.51 12.21
C PHE A 255 18.36 -14.17 12.76
N SER A 256 18.83 -13.08 12.23
CA SER A 256 18.19 -11.79 12.22
C SER A 256 18.41 -11.12 10.87
N ARG A 257 17.56 -10.18 10.52
CA ARG A 257 17.68 -9.49 9.25
C ARG A 257 17.26 -8.04 9.38
N ARG A 258 17.94 -7.19 8.63
CA ARG A 258 17.63 -5.77 8.55
C ARG A 258 17.62 -5.36 7.09
N TYR A 259 16.56 -4.66 6.71
CA TYR A 259 16.41 -4.04 5.41
C TYR A 259 16.55 -2.54 5.60
N VAL A 260 17.39 -1.90 4.81
CA VAL A 260 17.63 -0.45 4.86
C VAL A 260 17.46 0.09 3.45
N GLY A 261 16.37 0.81 3.23
CA GLY A 261 15.99 1.36 1.94
C GLY A 261 16.14 2.88 1.89
N ASN A 262 16.71 3.37 0.80
CA ASN A 262 16.79 4.78 0.45
C ASN A 262 16.08 4.99 -0.88
N TYR A 263 15.18 5.99 -0.93
CA TYR A 263 14.41 6.31 -2.12
C TYR A 263 14.59 7.78 -2.43
N VAL A 264 14.83 8.09 -3.69
CA VAL A 264 14.92 9.47 -4.17
C VAL A 264 14.04 9.60 -5.40
N GLY A 265 13.15 10.57 -5.42
CA GLY A 265 12.21 10.79 -6.51
C GLY A 265 11.97 12.26 -6.81
N GLY A 266 11.35 12.49 -7.97
CA GLY A 266 10.91 13.81 -8.37
C GLY A 266 9.72 13.72 -9.32
N GLU A 267 8.88 14.74 -9.32
CA GLU A 267 7.67 14.82 -10.13
C GLU A 267 7.51 16.25 -10.68
N LEU A 268 7.15 16.35 -11.95
CA LEU A 268 6.76 17.57 -12.64
C LEU A 268 5.24 17.57 -12.83
N GLN A 269 4.60 18.72 -12.65
CA GLN A 269 3.17 18.89 -12.80
C GLN A 269 2.88 20.12 -13.66
N TYR A 270 1.86 20.02 -14.51
CA TYR A 270 1.29 21.14 -15.24
C TYR A 270 -0.22 21.13 -15.11
N SER A 271 -0.82 22.27 -14.86
CA SER A 271 -2.27 22.41 -14.87
C SER A 271 -2.73 23.62 -15.65
N HIS A 272 -3.85 23.42 -16.33
CA HIS A 272 -4.65 24.49 -16.96
C HIS A 272 -6.04 24.51 -16.31
N MET A 273 -6.44 25.64 -15.76
CA MET A 273 -7.70 25.75 -15.02
C MET A 273 -8.51 26.97 -15.48
N THR A 274 -9.68 26.70 -16.01
CA THR A 274 -10.72 27.69 -16.33
C THR A 274 -12.00 27.34 -15.56
N PRO A 275 -13.01 28.21 -15.51
CA PRO A 275 -14.27 27.92 -14.85
C PRO A 275 -14.99 26.66 -15.39
N GLU A 276 -14.77 26.33 -16.66
CA GLU A 276 -15.45 25.22 -17.34
C GLU A 276 -14.59 23.96 -17.46
N LEU A 277 -13.25 24.11 -17.42
CA LEU A 277 -12.30 23.02 -17.61
C LEU A 277 -11.12 23.14 -16.65
N SER A 278 -10.87 22.10 -15.90
CA SER A 278 -9.62 21.87 -15.17
C SER A 278 -8.89 20.70 -15.79
N LEU A 279 -7.62 20.88 -16.13
CA LEU A 279 -6.73 19.86 -16.66
C LEU A 279 -5.48 19.82 -15.79
N LEU A 280 -5.03 18.61 -15.45
CA LEU A 280 -3.76 18.34 -14.77
C LEU A 280 -3.03 17.24 -15.53
N ALA A 281 -1.74 17.44 -15.77
CA ALA A 281 -0.82 16.41 -16.22
C ALA A 281 0.38 16.38 -15.28
N TYR A 282 0.84 15.20 -14.93
CA TYR A 282 2.02 15.02 -14.08
C TYR A 282 2.83 13.80 -14.50
N GLY A 283 4.10 13.80 -14.14
CA GLY A 283 4.97 12.67 -14.35
C GLY A 283 6.22 12.74 -13.49
N GLY A 284 6.66 11.60 -13.02
CA GLY A 284 7.78 11.51 -12.11
C GLY A 284 8.54 10.20 -12.23
N ALA A 285 9.69 10.19 -11.55
CA ALA A 285 10.55 9.02 -11.43
C ALA A 285 11.05 8.87 -9.99
N THR A 286 11.25 7.62 -9.57
CA THR A 286 11.77 7.28 -8.25
C THR A 286 12.83 6.19 -8.39
N TYR A 287 14.00 6.42 -7.82
CA TYR A 287 15.04 5.42 -7.62
C TYR A 287 14.95 4.88 -6.19
N ARG A 288 15.06 3.56 -6.06
CA ARG A 288 15.07 2.84 -4.79
C ARG A 288 16.32 1.99 -4.69
N HIS A 289 16.92 1.95 -3.50
CA HIS A 289 17.99 1.01 -3.16
C HIS A 289 17.78 0.50 -1.74
N ASP A 290 17.71 -0.84 -1.59
CA ASP A 290 17.57 -1.53 -0.31
C ASP A 290 18.80 -2.42 -0.06
N ASP A 291 19.48 -2.20 1.06
CA ASP A 291 20.48 -3.12 1.59
C ASP A 291 19.82 -4.20 2.46
N VAL A 292 20.20 -5.44 2.24
CA VAL A 292 19.78 -6.58 3.08
C VAL A 292 20.98 -6.99 3.94
N ILE A 293 20.85 -6.85 5.25
CA ILE A 293 21.95 -7.03 6.21
C ILE A 293 21.55 -8.11 7.20
N GLY A 294 22.40 -9.13 7.35
CA GLY A 294 22.22 -10.21 8.31
C GLY A 294 22.75 -9.90 9.71
N GLU A 295 22.72 -10.88 10.60
CA GLU A 295 23.07 -10.73 12.01
C GLU A 295 24.53 -10.35 12.23
N ARG A 296 25.43 -10.99 11.48
CA ARG A 296 26.88 -10.75 11.57
C ARG A 296 27.34 -9.64 10.64
N LYS A 297 26.42 -8.76 10.22
CA LYS A 297 26.66 -7.67 9.29
C LYS A 297 27.02 -8.12 7.86
N GLU A 298 26.84 -9.42 7.55
CA GLU A 298 26.92 -9.88 6.18
C GLU A 298 25.81 -9.23 5.33
N THR A 299 26.10 -9.00 4.05
CA THR A 299 25.15 -8.47 3.07
C THR A 299 24.89 -9.56 2.02
N PRO A 300 23.91 -10.45 2.23
CA PRO A 300 23.64 -11.55 1.29
C PRO A 300 23.14 -11.05 -0.07
N GLY A 301 22.63 -9.83 -0.13
CA GLY A 301 22.19 -9.18 -1.34
C GLY A 301 21.71 -7.75 -1.13
N ASP A 302 21.45 -7.10 -2.24
CA ASP A 302 20.80 -5.80 -2.31
C ASP A 302 19.70 -5.82 -3.38
N TYR A 303 18.79 -4.85 -3.30
CA TYR A 303 17.71 -4.66 -4.27
C TYR A 303 17.66 -3.21 -4.71
N GLY A 304 17.59 -3.00 -6.02
CA GLY A 304 17.36 -1.69 -6.62
C GLY A 304 16.13 -1.69 -7.50
N SER A 305 15.44 -0.56 -7.61
CA SER A 305 14.43 -0.38 -8.65
C SER A 305 14.37 1.05 -9.16
N MET A 306 13.81 1.19 -10.37
CA MET A 306 13.52 2.44 -11.03
C MET A 306 12.04 2.46 -11.38
N GLY A 307 11.31 3.32 -10.69
CA GLY A 307 9.89 3.53 -10.88
C GLY A 307 9.63 4.79 -11.71
N TYR A 308 8.67 4.74 -12.62
CA TYR A 308 8.15 5.86 -13.37
C TYR A 308 6.64 5.90 -13.19
N HIS A 309 6.10 7.06 -13.02
CA HIS A 309 4.66 7.26 -12.94
C HIS A 309 4.24 8.53 -13.64
N GLY A 310 3.00 8.57 -14.09
CA GLY A 310 2.44 9.75 -14.68
C GLY A 310 0.93 9.63 -14.85
N GLY A 311 0.29 10.78 -14.96
CA GLY A 311 -1.15 10.82 -15.13
C GLY A 311 -1.63 12.09 -15.80
N ILE A 312 -2.83 11.99 -16.36
CA ILE A 312 -3.60 13.09 -16.92
C ILE A 312 -4.99 13.00 -16.33
N SER A 313 -5.45 14.08 -15.72
CA SER A 313 -6.79 14.20 -15.17
C SER A 313 -7.46 15.45 -15.68
N SER A 314 -8.72 15.34 -16.01
CA SER A 314 -9.55 16.46 -16.43
C SER A 314 -10.88 16.47 -15.71
N PHE A 315 -11.36 17.68 -15.40
CA PHE A 315 -12.67 17.93 -14.83
C PHE A 315 -13.34 19.06 -15.60
N TRP A 316 -14.50 18.77 -16.19
CA TRP A 316 -15.16 19.71 -17.07
C TRP A 316 -16.70 19.64 -16.98
N GLY A 317 -17.36 20.60 -17.64
CA GLY A 317 -18.80 20.71 -17.73
C GLY A 317 -19.34 21.88 -16.91
N GLY A 318 -20.65 22.06 -16.94
CA GLY A 318 -21.34 23.18 -16.28
C GLY A 318 -22.77 22.85 -15.90
N GLY A 319 -23.36 23.71 -15.07
CA GLY A 319 -24.74 23.57 -14.66
C GLY A 319 -25.03 22.31 -13.85
N LYS A 320 -25.86 21.42 -14.40
CA LYS A 320 -26.35 20.23 -13.69
C LYS A 320 -25.45 19.01 -13.85
N LEU A 321 -24.50 19.03 -14.77
CA LEU A 321 -23.64 17.87 -15.06
C LEU A 321 -22.17 18.29 -15.10
N ARG A 322 -21.33 17.51 -14.43
CA ARG A 322 -19.87 17.60 -14.45
C ARG A 322 -19.29 16.25 -14.83
N HIS A 323 -18.13 16.27 -15.46
CA HIS A 323 -17.42 15.08 -15.86
C HIS A 323 -16.01 15.11 -15.32
N LYS A 324 -15.50 13.95 -14.93
CA LYS A 324 -14.10 13.71 -14.60
C LYS A 324 -13.58 12.56 -15.43
N ALA A 325 -12.41 12.74 -16.04
CA ALA A 325 -11.65 11.64 -16.62
C ALA A 325 -10.23 11.65 -16.08
N SER A 326 -9.70 10.49 -15.78
CA SER A 326 -8.32 10.30 -15.37
C SER A 326 -7.70 9.10 -16.08
N LEU A 327 -6.41 9.22 -16.37
CA LEU A 327 -5.55 8.15 -16.85
C LEU A 327 -4.26 8.21 -16.04
N GLU A 328 -3.90 7.12 -15.39
CA GLU A 328 -2.70 6.97 -14.60
C GLU A 328 -1.91 5.76 -15.11
N ILE A 329 -0.60 5.91 -15.20
CA ILE A 329 0.31 4.85 -15.61
C ILE A 329 1.46 4.82 -14.60
N ALA A 330 1.79 3.61 -14.13
CA ALA A 330 3.00 3.41 -13.36
C ALA A 330 3.77 2.21 -13.91
N TYR A 331 5.08 2.31 -13.86
CA TYR A 331 6.02 1.29 -14.31
C TYR A 331 7.17 1.22 -13.30
N ASP A 332 7.44 0.04 -12.75
CA ASP A 332 8.58 -0.22 -11.88
C ASP A 332 9.40 -1.37 -12.44
N SER A 333 10.71 -1.18 -12.51
CA SER A 333 11.67 -2.18 -12.95
C SER A 333 12.72 -2.37 -11.87
N GLY A 334 12.74 -3.55 -11.26
CA GLY A 334 13.62 -3.89 -10.17
C GLY A 334 14.63 -4.97 -10.54
N TRP A 335 15.72 -4.98 -9.79
CA TRP A 335 16.78 -5.99 -9.85
C TRP A 335 17.33 -6.26 -8.46
N ALA A 336 17.64 -7.53 -8.17
CA ALA A 336 18.34 -7.90 -6.96
C ALA A 336 19.68 -8.55 -7.30
N GLN A 337 20.69 -8.16 -6.53
CA GLN A 337 22.04 -8.68 -6.62
C GLN A 337 22.28 -9.64 -5.46
N GLU A 338 22.82 -10.81 -5.76
CA GLU A 338 23.36 -11.72 -4.76
C GLU A 338 24.84 -11.38 -4.52
N CYS A 339 25.22 -11.25 -3.25
CA CYS A 339 26.57 -10.90 -2.84
C CYS A 339 27.31 -12.14 -2.35
N LEU A 340 28.40 -12.51 -3.02
CA LEU A 340 29.36 -13.46 -2.47
C LEU A 340 30.34 -12.73 -1.57
N GLN A 341 30.41 -13.14 -0.31
CA GLN A 341 31.22 -12.47 0.71
C GLN A 341 32.17 -13.45 1.38
N GLU A 342 33.34 -12.97 1.73
CA GLU A 342 34.36 -13.68 2.52
C GLU A 342 34.57 -12.94 3.84
N LEU A 343 34.67 -13.70 4.93
CA LEU A 343 35.08 -13.16 6.23
C LEU A 343 36.58 -12.89 6.22
N THR A 344 36.96 -11.63 6.24
CA THR A 344 38.35 -11.16 6.27
C THR A 344 38.70 -10.69 7.67
N THR A 345 39.88 -11.05 8.18
CA THR A 345 40.39 -10.57 9.47
C THR A 345 41.66 -9.77 9.22
N GLU A 346 41.65 -8.51 9.63
CA GLU A 346 42.81 -7.62 9.54
C GLU A 346 43.11 -7.06 10.93
N MET A 347 44.37 -6.66 11.16
CA MET A 347 44.74 -5.98 12.39
C MET A 347 44.33 -4.51 12.29
N ASN A 348 43.55 -4.02 13.28
CA ASN A 348 43.22 -2.61 13.38
C ASN A 348 44.42 -1.77 13.83
N ASP A 349 44.31 -0.44 13.83
CA ASP A 349 45.37 0.50 14.22
C ASP A 349 45.87 0.29 15.67
N GLN A 350 45.13 -0.47 16.48
CA GLN A 350 45.47 -0.78 17.86
C GLN A 350 46.13 -2.19 17.98
N GLY A 351 46.41 -2.87 16.86
CA GLY A 351 46.99 -4.18 16.83
C GLY A 351 46.08 -5.34 17.25
N MET A 352 44.76 -5.12 17.27
CA MET A 352 43.75 -6.14 17.57
C MET A 352 43.14 -6.67 16.27
N PRO A 353 42.81 -7.97 16.18
CA PRO A 353 42.14 -8.52 15.02
C PRO A 353 40.71 -7.95 14.91
N ASP A 354 40.40 -7.35 13.77
CA ASP A 354 39.06 -6.94 13.38
C ASP A 354 38.60 -7.76 12.20
N SER A 355 37.42 -8.36 12.31
CA SER A 355 36.86 -9.24 11.30
C SER A 355 35.65 -8.59 10.64
N TYR A 356 35.68 -8.49 9.33
CA TYR A 356 34.59 -7.91 8.53
C TYR A 356 34.29 -8.72 7.28
N TRP A 357 33.08 -8.57 6.76
CA TRP A 357 32.67 -9.21 5.53
C TRP A 357 33.11 -8.37 4.32
N ARG A 358 33.97 -8.95 3.49
CA ARG A 358 34.37 -8.34 2.22
C ARG A 358 33.54 -8.94 1.09
N THR A 359 32.84 -8.10 0.33
CA THR A 359 32.13 -8.54 -0.88
C THR A 359 33.14 -8.79 -1.99
N VAL A 360 33.22 -10.05 -2.43
CA VAL A 360 34.12 -10.50 -3.50
C VAL A 360 33.46 -10.35 -4.86
N MET A 361 32.16 -10.64 -4.94
CA MET A 361 31.41 -10.60 -6.18
C MET A 361 29.96 -10.21 -5.93
N LYS A 362 29.39 -9.43 -6.85
CA LYS A 362 27.95 -9.11 -6.93
C LYS A 362 27.42 -9.54 -8.28
N ASN A 363 26.33 -10.31 -8.28
CA ASN A 363 25.69 -10.76 -9.50
C ASN A 363 24.19 -10.46 -9.45
N ILE A 364 23.64 -9.88 -10.51
CA ILE A 364 22.19 -9.78 -10.64
C ILE A 364 21.62 -11.17 -10.85
N ARG A 365 20.82 -11.64 -9.90
CA ARG A 365 20.15 -12.94 -9.92
C ARG A 365 18.66 -12.85 -10.13
N PHE A 366 18.05 -11.74 -9.79
CA PHE A 366 16.62 -11.55 -9.88
C PHE A 366 16.29 -10.24 -10.59
N ARG A 367 15.21 -10.27 -11.37
CA ARG A 367 14.60 -9.10 -11.98
C ARG A 367 13.09 -9.18 -11.82
N ASN A 368 12.47 -8.06 -11.57
CA ASN A 368 11.03 -7.92 -11.61
C ASN A 368 10.62 -6.68 -12.41
N LEU A 369 9.39 -6.72 -12.86
CA LEU A 369 8.75 -5.62 -13.56
C LEU A 369 7.28 -5.61 -13.16
N SER A 370 6.77 -4.43 -12.81
CA SER A 370 5.36 -4.17 -12.62
C SER A 370 4.96 -2.99 -13.50
N ALA A 371 3.85 -3.12 -14.20
CA ALA A 371 3.28 -2.02 -14.96
C ALA A 371 1.78 -1.98 -14.69
N THR A 372 1.26 -0.81 -14.31
CA THR A 372 -0.15 -0.59 -14.05
C THR A 372 -0.69 0.53 -14.93
N VAL A 373 -1.91 0.37 -15.39
CA VAL A 373 -2.67 1.38 -16.10
C VAL A 373 -4.06 1.46 -15.48
N SER A 374 -4.44 2.65 -15.03
CA SER A 374 -5.76 2.93 -14.47
C SER A 374 -6.41 4.04 -15.28
N ALA A 375 -7.58 3.79 -15.83
CA ALA A 375 -8.38 4.78 -16.53
C ALA A 375 -9.76 4.86 -15.90
N LYS A 376 -10.27 6.06 -15.68
CA LYS A 376 -11.58 6.26 -15.08
C LYS A 376 -12.30 7.44 -15.72
N TRP A 377 -13.57 7.25 -16.02
CA TRP A 377 -14.47 8.33 -16.37
C TRP A 377 -15.68 8.31 -15.45
N GLN A 378 -16.07 9.48 -14.92
CA GLN A 378 -17.23 9.66 -14.07
C GLN A 378 -18.03 10.88 -14.51
N MET A 379 -19.33 10.76 -14.43
CA MET A 379 -20.30 11.84 -14.61
C MET A 379 -21.00 12.10 -13.27
N PHE A 380 -21.06 13.36 -12.87
CA PHE A 380 -21.66 13.82 -11.62
C PHE A 380 -22.93 14.61 -11.94
N GLY A 381 -24.03 14.22 -11.33
CA GLY A 381 -25.28 14.97 -11.34
C GLY A 381 -25.36 15.92 -10.16
N LEU A 382 -25.60 17.19 -10.46
CA LEU A 382 -25.70 18.25 -9.45
C LEU A 382 -27.12 18.82 -9.41
N ARG A 383 -27.56 19.23 -8.22
CA ARG A 383 -28.76 20.01 -8.01
C ARG A 383 -28.38 21.26 -7.24
N ASP A 384 -28.62 22.43 -7.86
CA ASP A 384 -28.29 23.75 -7.28
C ASP A 384 -26.81 23.89 -6.88
N GLY A 385 -25.90 23.20 -7.63
CA GLY A 385 -24.47 23.16 -7.35
C GLY A 385 -24.04 22.11 -6.34
N GLU A 386 -24.96 21.41 -5.68
CA GLU A 386 -24.67 20.34 -4.74
C GLU A 386 -24.67 18.97 -5.42
N TYR A 387 -23.76 18.10 -4.98
CA TYR A 387 -23.66 16.71 -5.45
C TYR A 387 -24.90 15.90 -5.10
N LEU A 388 -25.44 15.18 -6.06
CA LEU A 388 -26.60 14.31 -5.90
C LEU A 388 -26.30 12.86 -6.23
N TRP A 389 -25.60 12.59 -7.34
CA TRP A 389 -25.23 11.25 -7.78
C TRP A 389 -24.03 11.28 -8.71
N ASP A 390 -23.36 10.16 -8.83
CA ASP A 390 -22.38 9.91 -9.88
C ASP A 390 -22.56 8.52 -10.49
N PHE A 391 -22.10 8.41 -11.72
CA PHE A 391 -22.00 7.16 -12.46
C PHE A 391 -20.74 7.21 -13.31
N GLY A 392 -20.02 6.09 -13.39
CA GLY A 392 -18.81 6.05 -14.20
C GLY A 392 -18.39 4.63 -14.55
N ILE A 393 -17.37 4.59 -15.38
CA ILE A 393 -16.64 3.38 -15.76
C ILE A 393 -15.19 3.53 -15.35
N ALA A 394 -14.61 2.44 -14.88
CA ALA A 394 -13.20 2.34 -14.56
C ALA A 394 -12.59 1.15 -15.28
N PHE A 395 -11.32 1.24 -15.55
CA PHE A 395 -10.54 0.18 -16.17
C PHE A 395 -9.17 0.16 -15.50
N ASP A 396 -8.86 -0.95 -14.86
CA ASP A 396 -7.57 -1.19 -14.25
C ASP A 396 -6.88 -2.37 -14.96
N SER A 397 -5.57 -2.27 -15.11
CA SER A 397 -4.75 -3.31 -15.71
C SER A 397 -3.42 -3.38 -14.97
N GLU A 398 -2.96 -4.57 -14.69
CA GLU A 398 -1.64 -4.80 -14.13
C GLU A 398 -0.93 -5.92 -14.88
N LEU A 399 0.33 -5.68 -15.17
CA LEU A 399 1.28 -6.69 -15.63
C LEU A 399 2.35 -6.85 -14.56
N HIS A 400 2.56 -8.07 -14.13
CA HIS A 400 3.62 -8.46 -13.21
C HIS A 400 4.53 -9.51 -13.85
N SER A 401 5.84 -9.31 -13.77
CA SER A 401 6.85 -10.24 -14.24
C SER A 401 7.98 -10.35 -13.24
N SER A 402 8.28 -11.54 -12.79
CA SER A 402 9.41 -11.85 -11.92
C SER A 402 10.24 -12.96 -12.54
N ARG A 403 11.57 -12.81 -12.55
CA ARG A 403 12.50 -13.78 -13.13
C ARG A 403 13.72 -13.95 -12.24
N TYR A 404 14.01 -15.18 -11.87
CA TYR A 404 15.31 -15.58 -11.32
C TYR A 404 16.18 -16.07 -12.46
N ILE A 405 17.42 -15.58 -12.59
CA ILE A 405 18.18 -15.68 -13.83
C ILE A 405 18.93 -17.01 -13.93
N LEU A 406 19.50 -17.48 -12.83
CA LEU A 406 20.32 -18.71 -12.84
C LEU A 406 20.25 -19.43 -11.50
N PRO A 407 19.62 -20.62 -11.44
CA PRO A 407 18.91 -21.30 -12.53
C PRO A 407 17.64 -20.58 -12.94
N GLU A 408 17.31 -20.61 -14.24
CA GLU A 408 16.20 -19.80 -14.75
C GLU A 408 14.85 -20.28 -14.25
N SER A 409 14.11 -19.36 -13.65
CA SER A 409 12.70 -19.51 -13.26
C SER A 409 11.98 -18.18 -13.45
N HIS A 410 10.75 -18.20 -13.94
CA HIS A 410 9.98 -16.98 -14.10
C HIS A 410 8.48 -17.16 -13.82
N LEU A 411 7.87 -16.08 -13.42
CA LEU A 411 6.43 -15.94 -13.25
C LEU A 411 6.00 -14.65 -13.97
N LYS A 412 5.04 -14.75 -14.88
CA LYS A 412 4.48 -13.61 -15.58
C LYS A 412 2.97 -13.70 -15.60
N THR A 413 2.32 -12.64 -15.16
CA THR A 413 0.86 -12.53 -15.11
C THR A 413 0.42 -11.16 -15.57
N ALA A 414 -0.74 -11.08 -16.22
CA ALA A 414 -1.39 -9.82 -16.50
C ALA A 414 -2.90 -9.98 -16.40
N TYR A 415 -3.57 -8.93 -15.92
CA TYR A 415 -5.01 -8.88 -15.86
C TYR A 415 -5.57 -7.54 -16.36
N LEU A 416 -6.84 -7.57 -16.69
CA LEU A 416 -7.70 -6.43 -16.98
C LEU A 416 -8.89 -6.45 -16.02
N GLU A 417 -9.27 -5.29 -15.49
CA GLU A 417 -10.42 -5.16 -14.61
C GLU A 417 -11.32 -3.99 -15.05
N PRO A 418 -12.22 -4.20 -16.04
CA PRO A 418 -13.29 -3.26 -16.28
C PRO A 418 -14.26 -3.22 -15.09
N ALA A 419 -14.71 -2.02 -14.73
CA ALA A 419 -15.64 -1.83 -13.62
C ALA A 419 -16.64 -0.72 -13.89
N ILE A 420 -17.81 -0.85 -13.27
CA ILE A 420 -18.81 0.20 -13.14
C ILE A 420 -18.72 0.75 -11.73
N VAL A 421 -18.73 2.07 -11.61
CA VAL A 421 -18.71 2.78 -10.33
C VAL A 421 -19.88 3.75 -10.26
N GLY A 422 -20.39 3.99 -9.07
CA GLY A 422 -21.44 5.00 -8.90
C GLY A 422 -21.77 5.22 -7.45
N GLY A 423 -22.41 6.36 -7.20
CA GLY A 423 -22.85 6.75 -5.89
C GLY A 423 -24.07 7.68 -5.95
N CYS A 424 -24.77 7.78 -4.85
CA CYS A 424 -25.85 8.74 -4.73
C CYS A 424 -26.16 9.11 -3.27
N VAL A 425 -26.75 10.27 -3.11
CA VAL A 425 -27.37 10.73 -1.87
C VAL A 425 -28.79 10.17 -1.85
N LEU A 426 -29.05 9.18 -1.01
CA LEU A 426 -30.37 8.56 -0.87
C LEU A 426 -31.34 9.42 -0.06
N TYR A 427 -30.80 10.11 0.93
CA TYR A 427 -31.59 10.93 1.85
C TYR A 427 -30.79 12.15 2.27
N HIS A 428 -31.45 13.31 2.22
CA HIS A 428 -30.92 14.57 2.73
C HIS A 428 -32.03 15.36 3.40
N LYS A 429 -31.88 15.65 4.70
CA LYS A 429 -32.79 16.51 5.45
C LYS A 429 -32.04 17.31 6.52
N GLY A 430 -31.93 18.60 6.30
CA GLY A 430 -31.13 19.47 7.16
C GLY A 430 -29.66 19.09 7.11
N ALA A 431 -29.08 18.71 8.24
CA ALA A 431 -27.69 18.27 8.32
C ALA A 431 -27.53 16.74 8.31
N SER A 432 -28.62 15.98 8.17
CA SER A 432 -28.57 14.51 8.08
C SER A 432 -28.55 14.07 6.63
N GLU A 433 -27.66 13.09 6.32
CA GLU A 433 -27.45 12.61 4.96
C GLU A 433 -27.18 11.10 4.98
N ILE A 434 -27.73 10.37 4.02
CA ILE A 434 -27.39 8.99 3.74
C ILE A 434 -26.80 8.91 2.35
N ASN A 435 -25.56 8.45 2.25
CA ASN A 435 -24.86 8.25 1.01
C ASN A 435 -24.60 6.77 0.77
N ILE A 436 -24.71 6.34 -0.46
CA ILE A 436 -24.31 5.02 -0.90
C ILE A 436 -23.37 5.16 -2.10
N SER A 437 -22.33 4.37 -2.11
CA SER A 437 -21.43 4.25 -3.27
C SER A 437 -20.98 2.81 -3.45
N GLY A 438 -20.69 2.44 -4.69
CA GLY A 438 -20.29 1.08 -5.00
C GLY A 438 -19.47 0.96 -6.28
N ARG A 439 -18.81 -0.20 -6.40
CA ARG A 439 -18.06 -0.63 -7.58
C ARG A 439 -18.39 -2.09 -7.87
N LEU A 440 -18.59 -2.40 -9.13
CA LEU A 440 -18.68 -3.77 -9.63
C LEU A 440 -17.62 -3.92 -10.72
N GLY A 441 -16.62 -4.72 -10.46
CA GLY A 441 -15.49 -5.00 -11.35
C GLY A 441 -15.46 -6.47 -11.78
N TRP A 442 -14.82 -6.71 -12.91
CA TRP A 442 -14.59 -8.04 -13.42
C TRP A 442 -13.10 -8.21 -13.70
N HIS A 443 -12.41 -8.92 -12.82
CA HIS A 443 -11.01 -9.27 -12.99
C HIS A 443 -10.85 -10.40 -14.00
N ILE A 444 -10.17 -10.12 -15.11
CA ILE A 444 -9.97 -11.02 -16.24
C ILE A 444 -8.48 -11.24 -16.43
N ASN A 445 -8.01 -12.46 -16.22
CA ASN A 445 -6.64 -12.82 -16.54
C ASN A 445 -6.45 -12.87 -18.05
N VAL A 446 -5.43 -12.17 -18.56
CA VAL A 446 -5.12 -12.11 -20.01
C VAL A 446 -3.75 -12.70 -20.34
N GLN A 447 -2.86 -12.82 -19.36
CA GLN A 447 -1.57 -13.45 -19.54
C GLN A 447 -1.19 -14.26 -18.31
N ASN A 448 -0.67 -15.45 -18.53
CA ASN A 448 -0.20 -16.33 -17.49
C ASN A 448 0.95 -17.17 -18.03
N ASP A 449 2.08 -17.14 -17.34
CA ASP A 449 3.25 -17.96 -17.66
C ASP A 449 4.03 -18.23 -16.38
N LEU A 450 4.25 -19.49 -16.08
CA LEU A 450 5.05 -19.93 -14.94
C LEU A 450 6.00 -21.04 -15.40
N SER A 451 7.27 -20.77 -15.30
CA SER A 451 8.32 -21.77 -15.52
C SER A 451 9.23 -21.83 -14.30
N VAL A 452 9.43 -23.01 -13.79
CA VAL A 452 10.33 -23.29 -12.66
C VAL A 452 11.42 -24.23 -13.13
N ASN A 453 12.67 -23.98 -12.75
CA ASN A 453 13.80 -24.80 -13.13
C ASN A 453 13.59 -26.26 -12.70
N PRO A 454 13.68 -27.22 -13.65
CA PRO A 454 13.50 -28.64 -13.37
C PRO A 454 14.66 -29.29 -12.61
N GLU A 455 15.85 -28.66 -12.58
CA GLU A 455 17.04 -29.15 -11.89
C GLU A 455 17.04 -28.86 -10.38
N LEU A 456 16.04 -28.09 -9.88
CA LEU A 456 15.89 -27.88 -8.45
C LEU A 456 15.61 -29.21 -7.75
N ASP A 457 16.32 -29.43 -6.64
CA ASP A 457 16.16 -30.62 -5.79
C ASP A 457 14.66 -30.81 -5.43
N LYS A 458 14.17 -32.05 -5.49
CA LYS A 458 12.76 -32.38 -5.26
C LYS A 458 12.24 -31.89 -3.91
N GLU A 459 13.06 -31.96 -2.86
CA GLU A 459 12.68 -31.43 -1.55
C GLU A 459 12.55 -29.91 -1.54
N LYS A 460 13.44 -29.21 -2.21
CA LYS A 460 13.36 -27.75 -2.36
C LYS A 460 12.18 -27.30 -3.20
N LEU A 461 11.84 -28.04 -4.26
CA LEU A 461 10.70 -27.76 -5.12
C LEU A 461 9.38 -27.74 -4.35
N THR A 462 9.18 -28.64 -3.39
CA THR A 462 7.92 -28.75 -2.64
C THR A 462 7.73 -27.64 -1.63
N THR A 463 8.78 -26.97 -1.16
CA THR A 463 8.68 -25.97 -0.11
C THR A 463 8.24 -24.60 -0.66
N ILE A 464 8.99 -23.96 -1.54
CA ILE A 464 8.68 -22.61 -2.03
C ILE A 464 7.84 -22.63 -3.30
N ARG A 465 8.13 -23.53 -4.24
CA ARG A 465 7.30 -23.63 -5.45
C ARG A 465 5.85 -23.92 -5.12
N ASP A 466 5.59 -24.97 -4.35
CA ASP A 466 4.24 -25.48 -4.12
C ASP A 466 3.48 -24.67 -3.05
N ASN A 467 4.19 -24.05 -2.12
CA ASN A 467 3.55 -23.32 -1.02
C ASN A 467 3.57 -21.78 -1.17
N VAL A 468 4.37 -21.23 -2.08
CA VAL A 468 4.46 -19.78 -2.30
C VAL A 468 4.21 -19.44 -3.77
N THR A 469 5.09 -19.88 -4.68
CA THR A 469 5.05 -19.45 -6.08
C THR A 469 3.77 -19.91 -6.79
N LEU A 470 3.37 -21.16 -6.61
CA LEU A 470 2.18 -21.72 -7.24
C LEU A 470 0.87 -21.14 -6.66
N PRO A 471 0.68 -20.98 -5.35
CA PRO A 471 -0.48 -20.27 -4.79
C PRO A 471 -0.58 -18.81 -5.25
N ASP A 472 0.54 -18.08 -5.35
CA ASP A 472 0.56 -16.71 -5.87
C ASP A 472 0.13 -16.69 -7.34
N TYR A 473 0.72 -17.55 -8.18
CA TYR A 473 0.31 -17.71 -9.57
C TYR A 473 -1.19 -18.04 -9.70
N GLN A 474 -1.70 -18.97 -8.90
CA GLN A 474 -3.10 -19.34 -8.90
C GLN A 474 -4.03 -18.20 -8.47
N SER A 475 -3.57 -17.36 -7.54
CA SER A 475 -4.31 -16.16 -7.11
C SER A 475 -4.42 -15.13 -8.23
N PHE A 476 -3.33 -14.86 -8.95
CA PHE A 476 -3.29 -13.88 -10.05
C PHE A 476 -4.01 -14.33 -11.32
N THR A 477 -4.10 -15.63 -11.59
CA THR A 477 -4.60 -16.16 -12.87
C THR A 477 -6.08 -16.55 -12.87
N ARG A 478 -6.78 -16.37 -11.75
CA ARG A 478 -8.22 -16.63 -11.68
C ARG A 478 -9.02 -15.43 -12.15
N ASN A 479 -10.03 -15.67 -12.97
CA ASN A 479 -11.04 -14.65 -13.21
C ASN A 479 -11.95 -14.54 -11.98
N SER A 480 -12.27 -13.32 -11.57
CA SER A 480 -13.11 -13.07 -10.41
C SER A 480 -14.01 -11.86 -10.58
N LEU A 481 -15.11 -11.84 -9.83
CA LEU A 481 -15.91 -10.63 -9.63
C LEU A 481 -15.41 -9.91 -8.39
N ALA A 482 -15.24 -8.60 -8.52
CA ALA A 482 -14.93 -7.68 -7.44
C ALA A 482 -16.16 -6.81 -7.17
N PHE A 483 -16.64 -6.81 -5.96
CA PHE A 483 -17.79 -6.00 -5.53
C PHE A 483 -17.40 -5.17 -4.34
N SER A 484 -17.70 -3.87 -4.38
CA SER A 484 -17.52 -2.96 -3.25
C SER A 484 -18.81 -2.19 -2.99
N LEU A 485 -19.14 -2.03 -1.73
CA LEU A 485 -20.27 -1.22 -1.27
C LEU A 485 -19.85 -0.42 -0.05
N ASN A 486 -20.23 0.85 -0.04
CA ASN A 486 -20.03 1.74 1.09
C ASN A 486 -21.32 2.51 1.36
N VAL A 487 -21.72 2.56 2.61
CA VAL A 487 -22.90 3.30 3.10
C VAL A 487 -22.45 4.20 4.24
N ASN A 488 -22.74 5.49 4.13
CA ASN A 488 -22.47 6.47 5.16
C ASN A 488 -23.77 7.10 5.63
N TYR A 489 -23.90 7.26 6.93
CA TYR A 489 -24.98 8.00 7.56
C TYR A 489 -24.40 9.13 8.42
N ILE A 490 -24.73 10.36 8.08
CA ILE A 490 -24.35 11.56 8.81
C ILE A 490 -25.54 12.03 9.64
N PHE A 491 -25.31 12.26 10.91
CA PHE A 491 -26.32 12.76 11.85
C PHE A 491 -26.21 14.28 11.97
N ALA A 492 -27.35 14.94 12.08
CA ALA A 492 -27.39 16.33 12.49
C ALA A 492 -27.11 16.43 13.99
N THR A 493 -26.11 17.23 14.41
CA THR A 493 -25.85 17.35 15.83
C THR A 493 -25.55 18.75 16.34
N LEU A 494 -24.41 19.01 16.89
CA LEU A 494 -24.11 20.14 17.75
C LEU A 494 -23.42 21.24 16.94
N LYS A 495 -24.02 22.41 16.91
CA LYS A 495 -23.53 23.69 16.30
C LYS A 495 -22.53 23.58 15.10
N ASN A 496 -21.35 22.98 15.26
CA ASN A 496 -20.31 22.87 14.22
C ASN A 496 -19.75 21.44 14.06
N VAL A 497 -20.33 20.46 14.76
CA VAL A 497 -19.85 19.06 14.75
C VAL A 497 -20.95 18.18 14.21
N ARG A 498 -20.64 17.33 13.23
CA ARG A 498 -21.51 16.27 12.72
C ARG A 498 -20.94 14.92 13.12
N LEU A 499 -21.80 14.03 13.58
CA LEU A 499 -21.46 12.63 13.79
C LEU A 499 -21.79 11.84 12.53
N TYR A 500 -21.01 10.83 12.25
CA TYR A 500 -21.33 9.89 11.18
C TYR A 500 -21.01 8.46 11.59
N CYS A 501 -21.67 7.52 10.91
CA CYS A 501 -21.26 6.13 10.89
C CYS A 501 -21.17 5.64 9.45
N SER A 502 -20.23 4.73 9.18
CA SER A 502 -20.11 4.10 7.88
C SER A 502 -19.97 2.58 8.00
N ALA A 503 -20.48 1.90 6.98
CA ALA A 503 -20.29 0.47 6.78
C ALA A 503 -19.78 0.26 5.36
N SER A 504 -18.70 -0.50 5.22
CA SER A 504 -18.10 -0.81 3.92
C SER A 504 -17.77 -2.28 3.81
N THR A 505 -17.87 -2.81 2.58
CA THR A 505 -17.47 -4.17 2.27
C THR A 505 -16.84 -4.25 0.89
N ASN A 506 -15.78 -5.06 0.77
CA ASN A 506 -15.15 -5.45 -0.47
C ASN A 506 -15.14 -6.97 -0.57
N GLN A 507 -15.60 -7.50 -1.68
CA GLN A 507 -15.75 -8.94 -1.86
C GLN A 507 -15.17 -9.35 -3.20
N TYR A 508 -14.38 -10.41 -3.19
CA TYR A 508 -13.82 -11.05 -4.38
C TYR A 508 -14.32 -12.48 -4.47
N TYR A 509 -14.88 -12.85 -5.61
CA TYR A 509 -15.40 -14.19 -5.89
C TYR A 509 -14.75 -14.73 -7.14
N ALA A 510 -13.95 -15.78 -7.02
CA ALA A 510 -13.40 -16.46 -8.18
C ALA A 510 -14.52 -17.13 -8.98
N ILE A 511 -14.56 -16.87 -10.29
CA ILE A 511 -15.53 -17.44 -11.23
C ILE A 511 -14.93 -18.67 -11.90
N THR A 512 -13.64 -18.63 -12.23
CA THR A 512 -12.93 -19.71 -12.88
C THR A 512 -11.92 -20.37 -11.94
N GLY A 513 -11.49 -21.58 -12.31
CA GLY A 513 -10.27 -22.18 -11.77
C GLY A 513 -9.04 -21.35 -12.17
N PRO A 514 -7.86 -21.63 -11.58
CA PRO A 514 -6.62 -21.04 -12.03
C PRO A 514 -6.30 -21.46 -13.46
N ALA A 515 -5.48 -20.67 -14.15
CA ALA A 515 -5.00 -21.05 -15.48
C ALA A 515 -4.27 -22.40 -15.42
N SER A 516 -4.46 -23.21 -16.46
CA SER A 516 -3.75 -24.48 -16.58
C SER A 516 -2.25 -24.25 -16.69
N LEU A 517 -1.49 -25.01 -15.95
CA LEU A 517 -0.02 -24.99 -16.02
C LEU A 517 0.41 -25.65 -17.33
N THR A 518 0.60 -24.88 -18.39
CA THR A 518 0.99 -25.39 -19.71
C THR A 518 2.49 -25.68 -19.83
N SER A 519 3.31 -25.22 -18.89
CA SER A 519 4.78 -25.27 -19.00
C SER A 519 5.53 -25.53 -17.70
N VAL A 520 4.96 -26.24 -16.73
CA VAL A 520 5.77 -26.74 -15.62
C VAL A 520 6.53 -27.95 -16.11
N SER A 521 7.71 -27.72 -16.65
CA SER A 521 8.67 -28.77 -16.93
C SER A 521 9.21 -29.31 -15.61
N GLY A 522 8.63 -30.42 -15.15
CA GLY A 522 9.02 -31.11 -13.92
C GLY A 522 7.81 -31.57 -13.13
N LEU A 523 7.70 -32.85 -12.96
CA LEU A 523 6.71 -33.64 -12.20
C LEU A 523 5.92 -32.83 -11.14
N LEU A 524 4.76 -32.31 -11.54
CA LEU A 524 3.70 -32.01 -10.60
C LEU A 524 3.19 -33.36 -10.09
N SER A 525 3.42 -33.67 -8.84
CA SER A 525 2.70 -34.77 -8.22
C SER A 525 1.21 -34.39 -8.24
N THR A 526 0.39 -35.25 -8.82
CA THR A 526 -1.07 -35.13 -8.92
C THR A 526 -1.76 -35.01 -7.55
N GLN A 527 -1.02 -35.18 -6.46
CA GLN A 527 -1.56 -35.10 -5.09
C GLN A 527 -1.73 -33.67 -4.57
N ASN A 528 -1.00 -32.67 -5.05
CA ASN A 528 -1.13 -31.30 -4.57
C ASN A 528 -2.20 -30.46 -5.30
N GLN A 529 -2.85 -31.01 -6.31
CA GLN A 529 -4.02 -30.37 -6.94
C GLN A 529 -5.27 -30.36 -6.03
N ALA A 530 -5.28 -31.13 -4.95
CA ALA A 530 -6.46 -31.31 -4.09
C ALA A 530 -6.74 -30.15 -3.12
N GLN A 531 -5.82 -29.19 -2.94
CA GLN A 531 -6.05 -28.00 -2.13
C GLN A 531 -6.55 -26.79 -2.91
N THR A 532 -6.78 -26.90 -4.20
CA THR A 532 -7.39 -25.84 -4.99
C THR A 532 -8.88 -25.76 -4.66
N TYR A 533 -9.24 -24.79 -3.82
CA TYR A 533 -10.64 -24.43 -3.62
C TYR A 533 -11.27 -24.17 -4.99
N SER A 534 -12.36 -24.84 -5.31
CA SER A 534 -13.00 -24.72 -6.64
C SER A 534 -13.48 -23.30 -6.93
N LYS A 535 -13.87 -22.55 -5.90
CA LYS A 535 -14.32 -21.15 -5.96
C LYS A 535 -13.88 -20.38 -4.71
N PRO A 536 -12.62 -19.98 -4.61
CA PRO A 536 -12.18 -19.18 -3.47
C PRO A 536 -12.85 -17.81 -3.47
N SER A 537 -13.07 -17.29 -2.28
CA SER A 537 -13.58 -15.95 -2.07
C SER A 537 -12.76 -15.22 -1.01
N ARG A 538 -12.80 -13.91 -1.02
CA ARG A 538 -12.24 -13.06 0.02
C ARG A 538 -13.20 -11.91 0.32
N VAL A 539 -13.44 -11.68 1.58
CA VAL A 539 -14.35 -10.66 2.07
C VAL A 539 -13.62 -9.79 3.06
N TRP A 540 -13.64 -8.50 2.81
CA TRP A 540 -13.27 -7.47 3.76
C TRP A 540 -14.52 -6.67 4.11
N SER A 541 -14.71 -6.36 5.38
CA SER A 541 -15.80 -5.51 5.86
C SER A 541 -15.28 -4.60 6.95
N ALA A 542 -15.76 -3.37 6.98
CA ALA A 542 -15.42 -2.43 8.03
C ALA A 542 -16.66 -1.67 8.50
N PHE A 543 -16.62 -1.29 9.75
CA PHE A 543 -17.58 -0.39 10.38
C PHE A 543 -16.82 0.74 11.05
N SER A 544 -17.29 1.98 10.87
CA SER A 544 -16.67 3.13 11.51
C SER A 544 -17.69 4.08 12.10
N ILE A 545 -17.25 4.82 13.10
CA ILE A 545 -17.94 5.95 13.69
C ILE A 545 -16.97 7.12 13.81
N GLY A 546 -17.41 8.31 13.50
CA GLY A 546 -16.53 9.46 13.54
C GLY A 546 -17.26 10.78 13.64
N ILE A 547 -16.45 11.83 13.70
CA ILE A 547 -16.87 13.22 13.79
C ILE A 547 -16.29 14.02 12.62
N LEU A 548 -17.09 14.98 12.15
CA LEU A 548 -16.70 16.04 11.21
C LEU A 548 -16.83 17.39 11.93
N TYR A 549 -15.84 18.26 11.82
CA TYR A 549 -15.85 19.60 12.40
C TYR A 549 -15.21 20.63 11.48
#